data_72811e3f22f2a3f9f385236c9ea26cb6
#
_entry.id   72811e3f22f2a3f9f385236c9ea26cb6
#
_cell.length_a   1.000
_cell.length_b   1.000
_cell.length_c   1.000
_cell.angle_alpha   90.00
_cell.angle_beta   90.00
_cell.angle_gamma   90.00
#
_symmetry.space_group_name_H-M   'P 1'
#
loop_
_entity.id
_entity.type
_entity.pdbx_description
1 polymer ?
#
loop_
_entity_poly.entity_id
_entity_poly.type
_entity_poly.pdbx_seq_one_letter_code
_entity_poly.pdbx_strand_id
1 'polypeptide(L)'
;MQSSAATVADYLASLPEDRRHIVESVRKVILDNLDSGYSEGMQYGMIGYAVPHSVFPAGYHCDPKQPLPFAAIASQKNYVSVYLMGLYCGCEKELSGEAKWFTDAWAASGKKLDKGRACLRFKKLDDIALDVIGESVRRIPAQRYIERYQQVLAASKASRKKKA
;
A
#
# COMPACT_ATOMS: atom_id res chain seq x y z
N MET A 1 -10.98 7.82 9.89
CA MET A 1 -10.89 7.70 11.37
C MET A 1 -9.88 6.59 11.63
N GLN A 2 -8.88 6.81 12.48
CA GLN A 2 -7.93 5.75 12.85
C GLN A 2 -8.63 4.80 13.83
N SER A 3 -8.48 3.49 13.61
CA SER A 3 -9.00 2.46 14.50
C SER A 3 -8.05 2.23 15.67
N SER A 4 -8.59 1.93 16.84
CA SER A 4 -7.84 1.48 18.02
C SER A 4 -7.69 -0.03 18.10
N ALA A 5 -8.16 -0.78 17.10
CA ALA A 5 -8.06 -2.24 17.07
C ALA A 5 -6.59 -2.68 17.16
N ALA A 6 -6.32 -3.63 18.04
CA ALA A 6 -4.98 -4.15 18.25
C ALA A 6 -4.59 -5.21 17.21
N THR A 7 -5.56 -5.93 16.67
CA THR A 7 -5.35 -6.99 15.68
C THR A 7 -6.18 -6.76 14.42
N VAL A 8 -5.78 -7.38 13.32
CA VAL A 8 -6.55 -7.37 12.06
C VAL A 8 -7.93 -7.99 12.25
N ALA A 9 -8.03 -9.04 13.06
CA ALA A 9 -9.31 -9.68 13.38
C ALA A 9 -10.27 -8.73 14.10
N ASP A 10 -9.78 -8.02 15.11
CA ASP A 10 -10.58 -7.01 15.84
C ASP A 10 -11.00 -5.86 14.91
N TYR A 11 -10.09 -5.44 14.03
CA TYR A 11 -10.39 -4.42 13.04
C TYR A 11 -11.55 -4.84 12.13
N LEU A 12 -11.47 -6.03 11.56
CA LEU A 12 -12.52 -6.59 10.69
C LEU A 12 -13.85 -6.75 11.44
N ALA A 13 -13.81 -7.27 12.67
CA ALA A 13 -15.00 -7.43 13.51
C ALA A 13 -15.70 -6.10 13.83
N SER A 14 -14.95 -5.00 13.90
CA SER A 14 -15.48 -3.65 14.19
C SER A 14 -16.17 -2.99 12.99
N LEU A 15 -16.02 -3.53 11.77
CA LEU A 15 -16.57 -2.93 10.56
C LEU A 15 -18.04 -3.34 10.33
N PRO A 16 -18.87 -2.42 9.80
CA PRO A 16 -20.17 -2.78 9.22
C PRO A 16 -19.98 -3.84 8.12
N GLU A 17 -20.99 -4.69 7.94
CA GLU A 17 -20.91 -5.86 7.07
C GLU A 17 -20.53 -5.51 5.61
N ASP A 18 -21.14 -4.48 5.04
CA ASP A 18 -20.85 -3.99 3.70
C ASP A 18 -19.38 -3.56 3.54
N ARG A 19 -18.84 -2.88 4.55
CA ARG A 19 -17.44 -2.44 4.58
C ARG A 19 -16.48 -3.58 4.79
N ARG A 20 -16.83 -4.50 5.69
CA ARG A 20 -16.04 -5.70 5.96
C ARG A 20 -15.88 -6.51 4.71
N HIS A 21 -16.97 -6.76 3.96
CA HIS A 21 -16.92 -7.51 2.71
C HIS A 21 -15.94 -6.91 1.68
N ILE A 22 -15.94 -5.57 1.52
CA ILE A 22 -14.99 -4.90 0.62
C ILE A 22 -13.55 -5.07 1.13
N VAL A 23 -13.33 -4.84 2.42
CA VAL A 23 -11.99 -4.91 3.02
C VAL A 23 -11.44 -6.34 2.95
N GLU A 24 -12.25 -7.35 3.27
CA GLU A 24 -11.85 -8.77 3.20
C GLU A 24 -11.54 -9.21 1.77
N SER A 25 -12.32 -8.75 0.78
CA SER A 25 -12.07 -9.07 -0.63
C SER A 25 -10.74 -8.50 -1.10
N VAL A 26 -10.44 -7.23 -0.79
CA VAL A 26 -9.15 -6.59 -1.12
C VAL A 26 -8.02 -7.27 -0.34
N ARG A 27 -8.22 -7.54 0.96
CA ARG A 27 -7.24 -8.22 1.81
C ARG A 27 -6.85 -9.58 1.24
N LYS A 28 -7.84 -10.38 0.85
CA LYS A 28 -7.60 -11.69 0.24
C LYS A 28 -6.71 -11.57 -0.99
N VAL A 29 -7.04 -10.67 -1.90
CA VAL A 29 -6.28 -10.46 -3.13
C VAL A 29 -4.84 -10.00 -2.85
N ILE A 30 -4.64 -9.12 -1.86
CA ILE A 30 -3.28 -8.70 -1.47
C ILE A 30 -2.52 -9.90 -0.91
N LEU A 31 -3.08 -10.66 0.03
CA LEU A 31 -2.42 -11.80 0.65
C LEU A 31 -2.09 -12.92 -0.35
N ASP A 32 -2.98 -13.18 -1.30
CA ASP A 32 -2.76 -14.19 -2.36
C ASP A 32 -1.59 -13.84 -3.29
N ASN A 33 -1.19 -12.57 -3.34
CA ASN A 33 -0.15 -12.06 -4.23
C ASN A 33 1.07 -11.46 -3.48
N LEU A 34 1.04 -11.47 -2.15
CA LEU A 34 2.07 -10.85 -1.32
C LEU A 34 3.33 -11.71 -1.28
N ASP A 35 4.48 -11.09 -1.55
CA ASP A 35 5.78 -11.74 -1.39
C ASP A 35 6.07 -12.06 0.09
N SER A 36 6.76 -13.16 0.35
CA SER A 36 7.07 -13.65 1.71
C SER A 36 7.94 -12.71 2.56
N GLY A 37 8.57 -11.73 1.95
CA GLY A 37 9.35 -10.70 2.64
C GLY A 37 8.49 -9.60 3.27
N TYR A 38 7.17 -9.63 3.07
CA TYR A 38 6.22 -8.73 3.74
C TYR A 38 5.46 -9.45 4.86
N SER A 39 4.94 -8.68 5.79
CA SER A 39 4.02 -9.15 6.83
C SER A 39 2.78 -8.27 6.92
N GLU A 40 1.65 -8.90 7.27
CA GLU A 40 0.42 -8.20 7.60
C GLU A 40 0.37 -7.85 9.09
N GLY A 41 -0.19 -6.70 9.43
CA GLY A 41 -0.43 -6.29 10.81
C GLY A 41 -1.19 -4.98 10.89
N MET A 42 -1.46 -4.51 12.10
CA MET A 42 -2.02 -3.18 12.30
C MET A 42 -0.92 -2.12 12.22
N GLN A 43 -1.11 -1.11 11.39
CA GLN A 43 -0.19 0.01 11.25
C GLN A 43 -0.99 1.30 11.06
N TYR A 44 -0.75 2.31 11.89
CA TYR A 44 -1.47 3.59 11.87
C TYR A 44 -3.00 3.47 11.93
N GLY A 45 -3.51 2.44 12.64
CA GLY A 45 -4.96 2.18 12.75
C GLY A 45 -5.60 1.62 11.48
N MET A 46 -4.81 1.01 10.60
CA MET A 46 -5.21 0.38 9.34
C MET A 46 -4.64 -1.04 9.26
N ILE A 47 -5.20 -1.88 8.40
CA ILE A 47 -4.51 -3.12 8.00
C ILE A 47 -3.33 -2.71 7.13
N GLY A 48 -2.12 -2.96 7.59
CA GLY A 48 -0.89 -2.63 6.89
C GLY A 48 -0.16 -3.88 6.41
N TYR A 49 0.53 -3.73 5.30
CA TYR A 49 1.48 -4.71 4.74
C TYR A 49 2.82 -4.03 4.69
N ALA A 50 3.82 -4.58 5.35
CA ALA A 50 5.10 -3.91 5.55
C ALA A 50 6.26 -4.89 5.46
N VAL A 51 7.44 -4.38 5.15
CA VAL A 51 8.68 -5.14 5.32
C VAL A 51 9.05 -5.11 6.81
N PRO A 52 9.05 -6.26 7.49
CA PRO A 52 9.32 -6.32 8.94
C PRO A 52 10.79 -5.99 9.24
N HIS A 53 11.06 -5.59 10.50
CA HIS A 53 12.44 -5.30 10.95
C HIS A 53 13.39 -6.49 10.85
N SER A 54 12.89 -7.72 10.87
CA SER A 54 13.68 -8.93 10.62
C SER A 54 14.28 -9.01 9.21
N VAL A 55 13.62 -8.35 8.23
CA VAL A 55 14.07 -8.28 6.83
C VAL A 55 14.76 -6.93 6.54
N PHE A 56 14.24 -5.84 7.10
CA PHE A 56 14.80 -4.49 6.94
C PHE A 56 14.93 -3.80 8.31
N PRO A 57 16.04 -3.99 9.04
CA PRO A 57 16.22 -3.49 10.42
C PRO A 57 16.13 -1.98 10.58
N ALA A 58 16.43 -1.21 9.52
CA ALA A 58 16.36 0.26 9.54
C ALA A 58 14.93 0.81 9.68
N GLY A 59 13.92 0.00 9.35
CA GLY A 59 12.52 0.41 9.42
C GLY A 59 12.16 1.61 8.53
N TYR A 60 11.07 2.28 8.85
CA TYR A 60 10.60 3.44 8.09
C TYR A 60 11.36 4.72 8.46
N HIS A 61 11.92 5.45 7.51
CA HIS A 61 12.79 6.60 7.78
C HIS A 61 12.13 7.76 8.55
N CYS A 62 10.80 7.89 8.49
CA CYS A 62 10.07 8.91 9.26
C CYS A 62 9.81 8.46 10.71
N ASP A 63 9.70 7.16 10.95
CA ASP A 63 9.55 6.56 12.26
C ASP A 63 10.22 5.17 12.26
N PRO A 64 11.51 5.06 12.62
CA PRO A 64 12.24 3.80 12.56
C PRO A 64 11.70 2.68 13.48
N LYS A 65 10.80 3.00 14.41
CA LYS A 65 10.09 2.01 15.22
C LYS A 65 9.02 1.24 14.42
N GLN A 66 8.59 1.81 13.30
CA GLN A 66 7.64 1.18 12.40
C GLN A 66 8.36 0.35 11.34
N PRO A 67 7.82 -0.83 10.98
CA PRO A 67 8.28 -1.55 9.81
C PRO A 67 8.06 -0.70 8.55
N LEU A 68 8.80 -0.99 7.48
CA LEU A 68 8.72 -0.21 6.24
C LEU A 68 7.38 -0.44 5.54
N PRO A 69 6.48 0.57 5.48
CA PRO A 69 5.14 0.42 4.89
C PRO A 69 5.20 0.16 3.39
N PHE A 70 4.42 -0.80 2.91
CA PHE A 70 4.30 -1.14 1.48
C PHE A 70 2.90 -0.89 0.95
N ALA A 71 1.87 -1.40 1.62
CA ALA A 71 0.47 -1.19 1.29
C ALA A 71 -0.38 -1.13 2.55
N ALA A 72 -1.60 -0.59 2.44
CA ALA A 72 -2.56 -0.60 3.55
C ALA A 72 -4.01 -0.56 3.05
N ILE A 73 -4.93 -1.03 3.89
CA ILE A 73 -6.38 -0.95 3.68
C ILE A 73 -7.00 -0.26 4.87
N ALA A 74 -7.86 0.73 4.61
CA ALA A 74 -8.60 1.43 5.65
C ALA A 74 -10.06 1.64 5.26
N SER A 75 -10.99 1.31 6.17
CA SER A 75 -12.37 1.76 6.07
C SER A 75 -12.48 3.19 6.58
N GLN A 76 -12.87 4.10 5.71
CA GLN A 76 -13.10 5.50 6.02
C GLN A 76 -14.61 5.77 6.14
N LYS A 77 -15.01 6.96 6.62
CA LYS A 77 -16.42 7.30 6.80
C LYS A 77 -17.27 7.05 5.55
N ASN A 78 -16.78 7.41 4.37
CA ASN A 78 -17.56 7.41 3.13
C ASN A 78 -17.06 6.41 2.07
N TYR A 79 -15.92 5.74 2.28
CA TYR A 79 -15.28 4.86 1.30
C TYR A 79 -14.26 3.92 1.97
N VAL A 80 -13.83 2.91 1.26
CA VAL A 80 -12.63 2.13 1.60
C VAL A 80 -11.45 2.72 0.84
N SER A 81 -10.33 2.91 1.52
CA SER A 81 -9.05 3.33 0.90
C SER A 81 -8.11 2.14 0.80
N VAL A 82 -7.46 2.02 -0.34
CA VAL A 82 -6.31 1.12 -0.54
C VAL A 82 -5.09 1.98 -0.84
N TYR A 83 -4.07 1.85 -0.02
CA TYR A 83 -2.78 2.55 -0.19
C TYR A 83 -1.79 1.59 -0.84
N LEU A 84 -1.15 2.01 -1.92
CA LEU A 84 -0.15 1.23 -2.66
C LEU A 84 1.16 2.02 -2.74
N MET A 85 1.84 2.14 -1.59
CA MET A 85 3.07 2.94 -1.48
C MET A 85 4.19 2.43 -2.38
N GLY A 86 4.23 1.13 -2.63
CA GLY A 86 5.17 0.52 -3.55
C GLY A 86 5.09 1.05 -4.99
N LEU A 87 3.91 1.50 -5.45
CA LEU A 87 3.74 2.09 -6.77
C LEU A 87 4.25 3.54 -6.84
N TYR A 88 4.12 4.27 -5.75
CA TYR A 88 4.31 5.73 -5.68
C TYR A 88 5.54 6.15 -4.87
N CYS A 89 6.31 5.18 -4.38
CA CYS A 89 7.58 5.45 -3.70
C CYS A 89 8.63 5.81 -4.75
N GLY A 90 8.87 7.10 -4.90
CA GLY A 90 9.89 7.62 -5.82
C GLY A 90 9.54 9.00 -6.34
N CYS A 91 10.54 9.75 -6.76
CA CYS A 91 10.40 11.10 -7.29
C CYS A 91 9.42 11.14 -8.46
N GLU A 92 8.59 12.17 -8.51
CA GLU A 92 7.58 12.44 -9.55
C GLU A 92 8.13 12.47 -10.99
N LYS A 93 9.47 12.44 -11.16
CA LYS A 93 10.14 12.52 -12.47
C LYS A 93 10.24 11.18 -13.22
N GLU A 94 10.12 10.06 -12.51
CA GLU A 94 9.98 8.73 -13.11
C GLU A 94 8.83 8.03 -12.38
N LEU A 95 7.62 8.21 -12.87
CA LEU A 95 6.58 7.22 -12.65
C LEU A 95 7.23 5.88 -12.95
N SER A 96 7.48 5.07 -11.92
CA SER A 96 8.06 3.76 -12.12
C SER A 96 7.25 3.08 -13.22
N GLY A 97 7.88 2.24 -14.02
CA GLY A 97 7.16 1.45 -15.02
C GLY A 97 5.93 0.77 -14.42
N GLU A 98 5.98 0.44 -13.12
CA GLU A 98 4.88 -0.13 -12.35
C GLU A 98 3.70 0.82 -12.18
N ALA A 99 3.93 2.11 -11.91
CA ALA A 99 2.82 3.08 -11.78
C ALA A 99 2.16 3.37 -13.13
N LYS A 100 2.94 3.40 -14.20
CA LYS A 100 2.39 3.51 -15.57
C LYS A 100 1.58 2.27 -15.91
N TRP A 101 2.16 1.08 -15.72
CA TRP A 101 1.47 -0.18 -15.94
C TRP A 101 0.15 -0.25 -15.18
N PHE A 102 0.16 0.12 -13.89
CA PHE A 102 -1.04 0.13 -13.05
C PHE A 102 -2.14 1.03 -13.62
N THR A 103 -1.79 2.22 -14.09
CA THR A 103 -2.75 3.18 -14.66
C THR A 103 -3.34 2.64 -15.97
N ASP A 104 -2.50 2.05 -16.83
CA ASP A 104 -2.92 1.47 -18.10
C ASP A 104 -3.81 0.23 -17.90
N ALA A 105 -3.41 -0.66 -16.98
CA ALA A 105 -4.18 -1.86 -16.63
C ALA A 105 -5.53 -1.50 -15.98
N TRP A 106 -5.55 -0.49 -15.12
CA TRP A 106 -6.81 -0.01 -14.54
C TRP A 106 -7.74 0.55 -15.59
N ALA A 107 -7.24 1.37 -16.52
CA ALA A 107 -8.02 1.90 -17.62
C ALA A 107 -8.58 0.77 -18.51
N ALA A 108 -7.79 -0.27 -18.77
CA ALA A 108 -8.22 -1.44 -19.54
C ALA A 108 -9.35 -2.24 -18.86
N SER A 109 -9.45 -2.18 -17.51
CA SER A 109 -10.54 -2.82 -16.76
C SER A 109 -11.91 -2.15 -16.98
N GLY A 110 -11.96 -0.97 -17.58
CA GLY A 110 -13.18 -0.17 -17.76
C GLY A 110 -13.71 0.46 -16.47
N LYS A 111 -13.04 0.25 -15.31
CA LYS A 111 -13.48 0.78 -14.01
C LYS A 111 -12.93 2.19 -13.78
N LYS A 112 -13.75 3.04 -13.12
CA LYS A 112 -13.33 4.40 -12.79
C LYS A 112 -12.23 4.37 -11.73
N LEU A 113 -11.13 5.05 -12.00
CA LEU A 113 -10.03 5.21 -11.05
C LEU A 113 -10.23 6.49 -10.22
N ASP A 114 -10.68 6.34 -8.97
CA ASP A 114 -10.64 7.43 -7.98
C ASP A 114 -9.36 7.29 -7.15
N LYS A 115 -8.36 8.11 -7.48
CA LYS A 115 -7.06 8.08 -6.79
C LYS A 115 -6.66 9.43 -6.23
N GLY A 116 -6.04 9.38 -5.05
CA GLY A 116 -5.22 10.46 -4.51
C GLY A 116 -3.74 10.25 -4.85
N ARG A 117 -2.85 10.80 -4.06
CA ARG A 117 -1.40 10.71 -4.26
C ARG A 117 -0.86 9.27 -4.16
N ALA A 118 -1.33 8.51 -3.18
CA ALA A 118 -0.93 7.11 -2.94
C ALA A 118 -2.10 6.22 -2.50
N CYS A 119 -3.33 6.70 -2.60
CA CYS A 119 -4.53 5.97 -2.19
C CYS A 119 -5.54 5.88 -3.33
N LEU A 120 -6.20 4.75 -3.37
CA LEU A 120 -7.36 4.48 -4.20
C LEU A 120 -8.59 4.52 -3.29
N ARG A 121 -9.75 4.97 -3.80
CA ARG A 121 -10.98 5.10 -3.02
C ARG A 121 -12.10 4.37 -3.70
N PHE A 122 -12.85 3.58 -2.93
CA PHE A 122 -13.94 2.76 -3.44
C PHE A 122 -15.15 2.81 -2.51
N LYS A 123 -16.33 2.88 -3.08
CA LYS A 123 -17.60 2.81 -2.33
C LYS A 123 -18.21 1.42 -2.40
N LYS A 124 -17.97 0.68 -3.48
CA LYS A 124 -18.51 -0.65 -3.76
C LYS A 124 -17.41 -1.58 -4.22
N LEU A 125 -17.60 -2.87 -4.00
CA LEU A 125 -16.67 -3.90 -4.48
C LEU A 125 -16.57 -3.91 -6.01
N ASP A 126 -17.68 -3.70 -6.70
CA ASP A 126 -17.73 -3.68 -8.17
C ASP A 126 -16.90 -2.54 -8.80
N ASP A 127 -16.59 -1.49 -8.03
CA ASP A 127 -15.74 -0.39 -8.49
C ASP A 127 -14.26 -0.78 -8.53
N ILE A 128 -13.87 -1.93 -7.94
CA ILE A 128 -12.49 -2.31 -7.72
C ILE A 128 -12.02 -3.29 -8.80
N ALA A 129 -10.92 -2.97 -9.47
CA ALA A 129 -10.18 -3.90 -10.33
C ALA A 129 -9.25 -4.76 -9.43
N LEU A 130 -9.81 -5.78 -8.79
CA LEU A 130 -9.10 -6.62 -7.82
C LEU A 130 -7.88 -7.32 -8.43
N ASP A 131 -8.01 -7.79 -9.66
CA ASP A 131 -6.94 -8.40 -10.45
C ASP A 131 -5.76 -7.44 -10.66
N VAL A 132 -6.04 -6.18 -10.95
CA VAL A 132 -5.01 -5.13 -11.12
C VAL A 132 -4.33 -4.84 -9.78
N ILE A 133 -5.07 -4.81 -8.67
CA ILE A 133 -4.48 -4.66 -7.33
C ILE A 133 -3.56 -5.83 -7.01
N GLY A 134 -4.03 -7.07 -7.19
CA GLY A 134 -3.24 -8.28 -6.94
C GLY A 134 -1.96 -8.29 -7.76
N GLU A 135 -2.05 -8.05 -9.06
CA GLU A 135 -0.90 -8.00 -9.94
C GLU A 135 0.08 -6.88 -9.54
N SER A 136 -0.41 -5.71 -9.11
CA SER A 136 0.45 -4.62 -8.65
C SER A 136 1.29 -5.00 -7.42
N VAL A 137 0.71 -5.80 -6.53
CA VAL A 137 1.41 -6.32 -5.34
C VAL A 137 2.45 -7.36 -5.76
N ARG A 138 2.07 -8.32 -6.61
CA ARG A 138 2.95 -9.40 -7.09
C ARG A 138 4.18 -8.89 -7.84
N ARG A 139 4.07 -7.78 -8.56
CA ARG A 139 5.16 -7.19 -9.36
C ARG A 139 6.25 -6.53 -8.51
N ILE A 140 6.04 -6.32 -7.22
CA ILE A 140 6.96 -5.61 -6.34
C ILE A 140 7.36 -6.50 -5.15
N PRO A 141 8.29 -7.47 -5.35
CA PRO A 141 8.86 -8.25 -4.25
C PRO A 141 9.54 -7.35 -3.22
N ALA A 142 9.59 -7.80 -1.96
CA ALA A 142 10.11 -7.01 -0.84
C ALA A 142 11.55 -6.53 -1.06
N GLN A 143 12.42 -7.37 -1.58
CA GLN A 143 13.81 -7.01 -1.86
C GLN A 143 13.91 -5.86 -2.87
N ARG A 144 13.15 -5.93 -3.97
CA ARG A 144 13.10 -4.87 -4.98
C ARG A 144 12.56 -3.56 -4.40
N TYR A 145 11.57 -3.66 -3.51
CA TYR A 145 11.02 -2.48 -2.83
C TYR A 145 12.03 -1.82 -1.90
N ILE A 146 12.76 -2.59 -1.11
CA ILE A 146 13.83 -2.10 -0.23
C ILE A 146 14.91 -1.37 -1.03
N GLU A 147 15.44 -1.99 -2.08
CA GLU A 147 16.49 -1.40 -2.92
C GLU A 147 16.05 -0.05 -3.50
N ARG A 148 14.84 -0.01 -4.06
CA ARG A 148 14.27 1.23 -4.60
C ARG A 148 14.08 2.29 -3.51
N TYR A 149 13.56 1.90 -2.36
CA TYR A 149 13.38 2.80 -1.22
C TYR A 149 14.70 3.42 -0.76
N GLN A 150 15.76 2.62 -0.65
CA GLN A 150 17.10 3.09 -0.28
C GLN A 150 17.67 4.06 -1.33
N GLN A 151 17.49 3.78 -2.62
CA GLN A 151 17.92 4.66 -3.71
C GLN A 151 17.24 6.04 -3.62
N VAL A 152 15.92 6.07 -3.37
CA VAL A 152 15.16 7.32 -3.22
C VAL A 152 15.64 8.12 -2.01
N LEU A 153 15.91 7.47 -0.88
CA LEU A 153 16.46 8.14 0.31
C LEU A 153 17.84 8.73 0.05
N ALA A 154 18.71 7.99 -0.63
CA ALA A 154 20.05 8.49 -0.99
C ALA A 154 19.98 9.70 -1.91
N ALA A 155 19.14 9.66 -2.95
CA ALA A 155 18.93 10.77 -3.87
C ALA A 155 18.38 12.02 -3.15
N SER A 156 17.42 11.84 -2.24
CA SER A 156 16.88 12.95 -1.44
C SER A 156 17.92 13.62 -0.54
N LYS A 157 18.79 12.83 0.09
CA LYS A 157 19.89 13.34 0.92
C LYS A 157 20.90 14.13 0.08
N ALA A 158 21.25 13.62 -1.11
CA ALA A 158 22.17 14.30 -2.02
C ALA A 158 21.61 15.65 -2.52
N SER A 159 20.32 15.69 -2.84
CA SER A 159 19.65 16.93 -3.27
C SER A 159 19.60 18.00 -2.18
N ARG A 160 19.43 17.61 -0.92
CA ARG A 160 19.45 18.54 0.22
C ARG A 160 20.84 19.14 0.46
N LYS A 161 21.91 18.32 0.33
CA LYS A 161 23.30 18.80 0.47
C LYS A 161 23.72 19.79 -0.62
N LYS A 162 23.11 19.75 -1.81
CA LYS A 162 23.40 20.69 -2.91
C LYS A 162 22.69 22.05 -2.75
N LYS A 163 21.71 22.16 -1.86
CA LYS A 163 20.92 23.38 -1.61
C LYS A 163 21.33 24.10 -0.33
N ALA A 164 22.19 23.51 0.49
CA ALA A 164 22.78 24.07 1.68
C ALA A 164 24.22 24.55 1.37
#